data_eaeabbe4bf6b0eba398897103d6441e6
#
_entry.id   eaeabbe4bf6b0eba398897103d6441e6
#
_cell.length_a   1.000
_cell.length_b   1.000
_cell.length_c   1.000
_cell.angle_alpha   90.00
_cell.angle_beta   90.00
_cell.angle_gamma   90.00
#
_symmetry.space_group_name_H-M   'P 1'
#
loop_
_entity.id
_entity.type
_entity.pdbx_description
1 polymer ?
#
loop_
_entity_poly.entity_id
_entity_poly.type
_entity_poly.pdbx_seq_one_letter_code
_entity_poly.pdbx_strand_id
1 'polypeptide(L)'
;MDYTKMDDNQILALGRAGEDEATEFLLQKYGYLVKREVRTVYLIGAETEDLAQEGMIGLFKAIRDYSPDKAASFSTFASVCIRRQIQLSLIHISEP
;
A
#
# COMPACT_ATOMS: atom_id res chain seq x y z
N MET A 1 18.63 -1.85 13.45
CA MET A 1 17.36 -1.96 14.21
C MET A 1 16.58 -3.15 13.69
N ASP A 2 16.03 -3.94 14.58
CA ASP A 2 15.31 -5.14 14.16
C ASP A 2 13.80 -4.87 14.13
N TYR A 3 13.30 -4.53 12.95
CA TYR A 3 11.89 -4.21 12.78
C TYR A 3 10.96 -5.42 12.96
N THR A 4 11.50 -6.64 12.83
CA THR A 4 10.67 -7.84 12.99
C THR A 4 10.16 -8.02 14.42
N LYS A 5 10.76 -7.36 15.39
CA LYS A 5 10.38 -7.43 16.81
C LYS A 5 9.53 -6.24 17.25
N MET A 6 9.24 -5.33 16.34
CA MET A 6 8.47 -4.12 16.65
C MET A 6 7.05 -4.26 16.10
N ASP A 7 6.10 -3.58 16.75
CA ASP A 7 4.77 -3.54 16.17
C ASP A 7 4.70 -2.50 15.03
N ASP A 8 3.70 -2.65 14.18
CA ASP A 8 3.58 -1.81 13.00
C ASP A 8 3.43 -0.33 13.34
N ASN A 9 2.76 -0.01 14.45
CA ASN A 9 2.57 1.39 14.83
C ASN A 9 3.90 2.05 15.18
N GLN A 10 4.81 1.31 15.82
CA GLN A 10 6.15 1.82 16.11
C GLN A 10 6.94 2.06 14.82
N ILE A 11 6.86 1.11 13.90
CA ILE A 11 7.56 1.22 12.61
C ILE A 11 7.00 2.36 11.78
N LEU A 12 5.68 2.54 11.78
CA LEU A 12 5.03 3.65 11.08
C LEU A 12 5.53 4.99 11.62
N ALA A 13 5.64 5.11 12.95
CA ALA A 13 6.12 6.35 13.56
C ALA A 13 7.56 6.65 13.15
N LEU A 14 8.41 5.63 13.11
CA LEU A 14 9.80 5.81 12.68
C LEU A 14 9.90 6.25 11.23
N GLY A 15 9.10 5.65 10.35
CA GLY A 15 9.07 6.04 8.94
C GLY A 15 8.64 7.48 8.75
N ARG A 16 7.64 7.92 9.50
CA ARG A 16 7.17 9.31 9.44
C ARG A 16 8.18 10.29 10.01
N ALA A 17 9.02 9.84 10.92
CA ALA A 17 10.09 10.67 11.48
C ALA A 17 11.29 10.79 10.53
N GLY A 18 11.24 10.14 9.36
CA GLY A 18 12.28 10.24 8.36
C GLY A 18 13.18 9.02 8.24
N GLU A 19 12.88 7.93 8.95
CA GLU A 19 13.67 6.71 8.87
C GLU A 19 13.19 5.87 7.70
N ASP A 20 13.84 6.03 6.56
CA ASP A 20 13.41 5.42 5.29
C ASP A 20 13.44 3.90 5.34
N GLU A 21 14.35 3.30 6.11
CA GLU A 21 14.40 1.86 6.26
C GLU A 21 13.15 1.29 6.91
N ALA A 22 12.53 2.04 7.82
CA ALA A 22 11.28 1.62 8.44
C ALA A 22 10.15 1.57 7.43
N THR A 23 10.04 2.60 6.60
CA THR A 23 9.06 2.64 5.51
C THR A 23 9.30 1.49 4.54
N GLU A 24 10.54 1.28 4.15
CA GLU A 24 10.92 0.18 3.25
C GLU A 24 10.50 -1.17 3.81
N PHE A 25 10.72 -1.39 5.11
CA PHE A 25 10.32 -2.63 5.77
C PHE A 25 8.82 -2.87 5.63
N LEU A 26 8.01 -1.84 5.86
CA LEU A 26 6.56 -1.97 5.75
C LEU A 26 6.11 -2.20 4.31
N LEU A 27 6.77 -1.56 3.34
CA LEU A 27 6.47 -1.80 1.94
C LEU A 27 6.72 -3.26 1.56
N GLN A 28 7.80 -3.85 2.04
CA GLN A 28 8.08 -5.26 1.80
C GLN A 28 7.11 -6.17 2.54
N LYS A 29 6.85 -5.87 3.80
CA LYS A 29 5.97 -6.70 4.64
C LYS A 29 4.55 -6.78 4.06
N TYR A 30 4.03 -5.66 3.57
CA TYR A 30 2.66 -5.56 3.09
C TYR A 30 2.52 -5.58 1.56
N GLY A 31 3.62 -5.83 0.85
CA GLY A 31 3.58 -5.92 -0.60
C GLY A 31 2.61 -6.97 -1.12
N TYR A 32 2.34 -8.02 -0.34
CA TYR A 32 1.39 -9.04 -0.73
C TYR A 32 -0.03 -8.49 -0.92
N LEU A 33 -0.37 -7.41 -0.22
CA LEU A 33 -1.67 -6.76 -0.39
C LEU A 33 -1.81 -6.18 -1.79
N VAL A 34 -0.73 -5.64 -2.34
CA VAL A 34 -0.71 -5.11 -3.70
C VAL A 34 -1.00 -6.23 -4.70
N LYS A 35 -0.32 -7.36 -4.55
CA LYS A 35 -0.54 -8.51 -5.44
C LYS A 35 -1.98 -9.00 -5.37
N ARG A 36 -2.55 -9.02 -4.17
CA ARG A 36 -3.93 -9.47 -3.97
C ARG A 36 -4.93 -8.55 -4.68
N GLU A 37 -4.75 -7.24 -4.54
CA GLU A 37 -5.66 -6.29 -5.18
C GLU A 37 -5.50 -6.25 -6.69
N VAL A 38 -4.29 -6.42 -7.19
CA VAL A 38 -4.04 -6.51 -8.64
C VAL A 38 -4.79 -7.68 -9.26
N ARG A 39 -4.85 -8.82 -8.55
CA ARG A 39 -5.57 -10.00 -9.05
C ARG A 39 -7.06 -9.71 -9.28
N THR A 40 -7.66 -8.85 -8.45
CA THR A 40 -9.08 -8.56 -8.59
C THR A 40 -9.39 -7.78 -9.86
N VAL A 41 -8.42 -7.07 -10.43
CA VAL A 41 -8.64 -6.25 -11.63
C VAL A 41 -7.93 -6.82 -12.87
N TYR A 42 -7.25 -7.94 -12.72
CA TYR A 42 -6.49 -8.58 -13.80
C TYR A 42 -7.37 -8.87 -15.02
N LEU A 43 -8.61 -9.25 -14.79
CA LEU A 43 -9.52 -9.71 -15.84
C LEU A 43 -10.00 -8.60 -16.79
N ILE A 44 -9.71 -7.35 -16.51
CA ILE A 44 -10.12 -6.24 -17.38
C ILE A 44 -9.03 -5.82 -18.37
N GLY A 45 -7.95 -6.60 -18.46
CA GLY A 45 -6.97 -6.45 -19.55
C GLY A 45 -5.87 -5.43 -19.32
N ALA A 46 -5.76 -4.85 -18.14
CA ALA A 46 -4.66 -3.94 -17.85
C ALA A 46 -3.38 -4.72 -17.55
N GLU A 47 -2.22 -4.13 -17.86
CA GLU A 47 -0.94 -4.77 -17.59
C GLU A 47 -0.69 -4.86 -16.09
N THR A 48 -0.37 -6.07 -15.61
CA THR A 48 -0.17 -6.32 -14.19
C THR A 48 0.99 -5.53 -13.61
N GLU A 49 2.03 -5.28 -14.40
CA GLU A 49 3.19 -4.55 -13.93
C GLU A 49 2.86 -3.09 -13.62
N ASP A 50 2.09 -2.44 -14.49
CA ASP A 50 1.63 -1.07 -14.25
C ASP A 50 0.69 -0.99 -13.04
N LEU A 51 -0.20 -1.98 -12.92
CA LEU A 51 -1.10 -2.04 -11.78
C LEU A 51 -0.35 -2.26 -10.47
N ALA A 52 0.70 -3.08 -10.49
CA ALA A 52 1.52 -3.31 -9.31
C ALA A 52 2.23 -2.02 -8.87
N GLN A 53 2.74 -1.24 -9.81
CA GLN A 53 3.37 0.04 -9.50
C GLN A 53 2.37 1.00 -8.86
N GLU A 54 1.17 1.09 -9.44
CA GLU A 54 0.12 1.93 -8.86
C GLU A 54 -0.30 1.44 -7.48
N GLY A 55 -0.38 0.13 -7.30
CA GLY A 55 -0.68 -0.44 -6.00
C GLY A 55 0.37 -0.11 -4.94
N MET A 56 1.66 -0.11 -5.33
CA MET A 56 2.73 0.27 -4.41
C MET A 56 2.63 1.74 -4.00
N ILE A 57 2.21 2.60 -4.91
CA ILE A 57 1.95 4.00 -4.58
C ILE A 57 0.83 4.09 -3.55
N GLY A 58 -0.23 3.31 -3.72
CA GLY A 58 -1.33 3.26 -2.77
C GLY A 58 -0.89 2.78 -1.40
N LEU A 59 -0.03 1.76 -1.36
CA LEU A 59 0.52 1.26 -0.10
C LEU A 59 1.39 2.33 0.58
N PHE A 60 2.21 3.04 -0.17
CA PHE A 60 3.02 4.12 0.37
C PHE A 60 2.13 5.22 0.98
N LYS A 61 1.06 5.58 0.28
CA LYS A 61 0.10 6.56 0.80
C LYS A 61 -0.56 6.09 2.11
N ALA A 62 -0.85 4.79 2.20
CA ALA A 62 -1.41 4.22 3.42
C ALA A 62 -0.43 4.33 4.59
N ILE A 63 0.85 4.03 4.35
CA ILE A 63 1.88 4.16 5.37
C ILE A 63 1.98 5.60 5.84
N ARG A 64 1.89 6.55 4.92
CA ARG A 64 1.95 7.97 5.25
C ARG A 64 0.75 8.44 6.07
N ASP A 65 -0.44 7.96 5.73
CA ASP A 65 -1.69 8.54 6.21
C ASP A 65 -2.40 7.75 7.31
N TYR A 66 -2.02 6.51 7.57
CA TYR A 66 -2.70 5.70 8.56
C TYR A 66 -2.57 6.27 9.97
N SER A 67 -3.66 6.22 10.71
CA SER A 67 -3.68 6.63 12.11
C SER A 67 -4.17 5.46 12.97
N PRO A 68 -3.42 5.08 14.03
CA PRO A 68 -3.80 3.94 14.89
C PRO A 68 -5.14 4.12 15.61
N ASP A 69 -5.63 5.34 15.73
CA ASP A 69 -6.93 5.61 16.38
C ASP A 69 -8.12 5.37 15.44
N LYS A 70 -7.87 5.01 14.18
CA LYS A 70 -8.94 4.63 13.27
C LYS A 70 -9.45 3.25 13.61
N ALA A 71 -10.71 3.00 13.30
CA ALA A 71 -11.37 1.72 13.63
C ALA A 71 -10.76 0.54 12.86
N ALA A 72 -10.23 0.77 11.66
CA ALA A 72 -9.68 -0.29 10.83
C ALA A 72 -8.22 -0.58 11.18
N SER A 73 -7.82 -1.84 11.03
CA SER A 73 -6.40 -2.21 11.13
C SER A 73 -5.61 -1.60 9.97
N PHE A 74 -4.28 -1.55 10.13
CA PHE A 74 -3.45 -1.05 9.04
C PHE A 74 -3.66 -1.83 7.73
N SER A 75 -3.72 -3.16 7.80
CA SER A 75 -3.88 -3.97 6.59
C SER A 75 -5.20 -3.68 5.88
N THR A 76 -6.28 -3.47 6.63
CA THR A 76 -7.57 -3.11 6.05
C THR A 76 -7.52 -1.74 5.41
N PHE A 77 -6.94 -0.77 6.11
CA PHE A 77 -6.78 0.59 5.59
C PHE A 77 -5.91 0.59 4.33
N ALA A 78 -4.80 -0.13 4.37
CA ALA A 78 -3.88 -0.22 3.24
C ALA A 78 -4.55 -0.85 2.02
N SER A 79 -5.35 -1.90 2.21
CA SER A 79 -6.06 -2.54 1.11
C SER A 79 -6.99 -1.57 0.40
N VAL A 80 -7.69 -0.73 1.16
CA VAL A 80 -8.58 0.29 0.58
C VAL A 80 -7.77 1.32 -0.21
N CYS A 81 -6.66 1.79 0.34
CA CYS A 81 -5.81 2.78 -0.33
C CYS A 81 -5.21 2.22 -1.62
N ILE A 82 -4.77 0.96 -1.59
CA ILE A 82 -4.23 0.29 -2.77
C ILE A 82 -5.30 0.16 -3.84
N ARG A 83 -6.48 -0.31 -3.46
CA ARG A 83 -7.59 -0.48 -4.39
C ARG A 83 -8.00 0.83 -5.05
N ARG A 84 -8.10 1.89 -4.26
CA ARG A 84 -8.44 3.21 -4.79
C ARG A 84 -7.40 3.72 -5.77
N GLN A 85 -6.13 3.53 -5.46
CA GLN A 85 -5.06 3.97 -6.35
C GLN A 85 -5.09 3.23 -7.68
N ILE A 86 -5.32 1.92 -7.63
CA ILE A 86 -5.43 1.10 -8.84
C ILE A 86 -6.65 1.53 -9.65
N GLN A 87 -7.79 1.76 -9.00
CA GLN A 87 -9.00 2.20 -9.68
C GLN A 87 -8.83 3.55 -10.37
N LEU A 88 -8.14 4.48 -9.72
CA LEU A 88 -7.85 5.79 -10.33
C LEU A 88 -6.99 5.63 -11.58
N SER A 89 -6.01 4.73 -11.52
CA SER A 89 -5.16 4.44 -12.67
C SER A 89 -5.98 3.87 -13.85
N LEU A 90 -6.90 2.95 -13.55
CA LEU A 90 -7.75 2.34 -14.57
C LEU A 90 -8.68 3.36 -15.22
N ILE A 91 -9.24 4.25 -14.44
CA ILE A 91 -10.12 5.31 -14.99
C ILE A 91 -9.30 6.19 -15.93
N HIS A 92 -8.08 6.54 -15.57
CA HIS A 92 -7.20 7.35 -16.39
C HIS A 92 -6.84 6.64 -17.71
N ILE A 93 -6.56 5.33 -17.63
CA ILE A 93 -6.20 4.53 -18.80
C ILE A 93 -7.39 4.39 -19.76
N SER A 94 -8.60 4.33 -19.26
CA SER A 94 -9.80 4.10 -20.08
C SER A 94 -10.31 5.35 -20.79
N GLU A 95 -9.73 6.51 -20.54
CA GLU A 95 -10.09 7.74 -21.26
C GLU A 95 -9.42 7.78 -22.62
N PRO A 96 -10.19 8.06 -23.68
CA PRO A 96 -9.62 8.18 -25.02
C PRO A 96 -8.73 9.40 -25.18
#